data_1a5de6809a2f4f77cf99281108899a1b
#
_entry.id   1a5de6809a2f4f77cf99281108899a1b
#
_cell.length_a   1.000
_cell.length_b   1.000
_cell.length_c   1.000
_cell.angle_alpha   90.00
_cell.angle_beta   90.00
_cell.angle_gamma   90.00
#
_symmetry.space_group_name_H-M   'P 1'
#
loop_
_entity.id
_entity.type
_entity.pdbx_description
1 polymer ?
#
loop_
_entity_poly.entity_id
_entity_poly.type
_entity_poly.pdbx_seq_one_letter_code
_entity_poly.pdbx_strand_id
1 'polypeptide(L)'
;TGLSSTQCEAILGAQLDDILYDCSSGYFHDLPPQKPQSVATALLDQTINEASKEAGVDPSKFPMLSLLDAIHARDQDLITRDGVTKISSLHANYSDIHKMPLKQRIDWIRLQAEALGFVPADESIVSSIVEEVVLENMSLVGERGENSIGPLMGQVMKRLGGAADGKVVSRILKEKIRSTFKE
;
A
#
# COMPACT_ATOMS: atom_id res chain seq x y z
N THR A 1 0.96 -10.62 -17.42
CA THR A 1 1.34 -9.38 -16.70
C THR A 1 0.55 -9.19 -15.39
N GLY A 2 -0.61 -9.85 -15.20
CA GLY A 2 -1.46 -9.71 -14.02
C GLY A 2 -2.19 -8.34 -13.91
N LEU A 3 -2.10 -7.48 -14.92
CA LEU A 3 -2.84 -6.23 -15.02
C LEU A 3 -4.28 -6.49 -15.48
N SER A 4 -5.23 -5.69 -15.02
CA SER A 4 -6.58 -5.65 -15.60
C SER A 4 -6.58 -4.98 -16.98
N SER A 5 -7.60 -5.27 -17.82
CA SER A 5 -7.74 -4.61 -19.13
C SER A 5 -7.73 -3.08 -19.00
N THR A 6 -8.44 -2.55 -17.99
CA THR A 6 -8.50 -1.11 -17.74
C THR A 6 -7.12 -0.52 -17.39
N GLN A 7 -6.31 -1.24 -16.61
CA GLN A 7 -4.95 -0.80 -16.31
C GLN A 7 -4.06 -0.85 -17.54
N CYS A 8 -4.17 -1.89 -18.38
CA CYS A 8 -3.43 -1.96 -19.64
C CYS A 8 -3.78 -0.79 -20.57
N GLU A 9 -5.08 -0.49 -20.75
CA GLU A 9 -5.54 0.62 -21.57
C GLU A 9 -5.02 1.97 -21.04
N ALA A 10 -5.06 2.18 -19.73
CA ALA A 10 -4.58 3.41 -19.09
C ALA A 10 -3.06 3.59 -19.23
N ILE A 11 -2.28 2.53 -19.03
CA ILE A 11 -0.81 2.55 -19.19
C ILE A 11 -0.44 2.86 -20.64
N LEU A 12 -1.05 2.17 -21.61
CA LEU A 12 -0.78 2.41 -23.03
C LEU A 12 -1.24 3.81 -23.46
N GLY A 13 -2.41 4.26 -23.01
CA GLY A 13 -2.91 5.60 -23.28
C GLY A 13 -2.05 6.72 -22.73
N ALA A 14 -1.37 6.48 -21.61
CA ALA A 14 -0.44 7.40 -20.98
C ALA A 14 1.01 7.23 -21.47
N GLN A 15 1.30 6.29 -22.36
CA GLN A 15 2.65 5.97 -22.85
C GLN A 15 3.64 5.61 -21.72
N LEU A 16 3.16 4.83 -20.73
CA LEU A 16 3.94 4.41 -19.56
C LEU A 16 4.41 2.95 -19.62
N ASP A 17 4.22 2.29 -20.75
CA ASP A 17 4.52 0.87 -20.96
C ASP A 17 6.03 0.56 -20.87
N ASP A 18 6.88 1.41 -21.42
CA ASP A 18 8.34 1.28 -21.30
C ASP A 18 8.79 1.42 -19.84
N ILE A 19 8.29 2.42 -19.11
CA ILE A 19 8.60 2.63 -17.70
C ILE A 19 8.10 1.43 -16.86
N LEU A 20 6.89 0.95 -17.13
CA LEU A 20 6.34 -0.21 -16.45
C LEU A 20 7.19 -1.47 -16.70
N TYR A 21 7.63 -1.67 -17.94
CA TYR A 21 8.50 -2.79 -18.30
C TYR A 21 9.83 -2.72 -17.56
N ASP A 22 10.52 -1.60 -17.60
CA ASP A 22 11.82 -1.40 -16.93
C ASP A 22 11.72 -1.64 -15.42
N CYS A 23 10.68 -1.08 -14.78
CA CYS A 23 10.45 -1.27 -13.34
C CYS A 23 10.13 -2.73 -12.98
N SER A 24 9.44 -3.44 -13.86
CA SER A 24 9.02 -4.83 -13.61
C SER A 24 10.05 -5.87 -13.99
N SER A 25 11.03 -5.53 -14.84
CA SER A 25 12.06 -6.44 -15.33
C SER A 25 13.28 -6.58 -14.42
N GLY A 26 13.40 -5.73 -13.37
CA GLY A 26 14.57 -5.68 -12.49
C GLY A 26 15.74 -4.88 -13.09
N TYR A 27 15.45 -3.94 -13.98
CA TYR A 27 16.45 -3.11 -14.63
C TYR A 27 17.03 -2.00 -13.72
N PHE A 28 16.35 -1.71 -12.60
CA PHE A 28 16.75 -0.64 -11.70
C PHE A 28 17.71 -1.11 -10.61
N HIS A 29 19.00 -0.77 -10.77
CA HIS A 29 20.03 -1.01 -9.77
C HIS A 29 20.07 -2.45 -9.24
N ASP A 30 20.04 -2.59 -7.92
CA ASP A 30 20.04 -3.86 -7.19
C ASP A 30 18.62 -4.30 -6.75
N LEU A 31 17.56 -3.61 -7.24
CA LEU A 31 16.18 -3.99 -6.97
C LEU A 31 15.78 -5.26 -7.73
N PRO A 32 15.11 -6.20 -7.07
CA PRO A 32 14.50 -7.34 -7.76
C PRO A 32 13.34 -6.84 -8.65
N PRO A 33 12.89 -7.65 -9.62
CA PRO A 33 11.71 -7.35 -10.43
C PRO A 33 10.50 -6.99 -9.55
N GLN A 34 9.85 -5.87 -9.85
CA GLN A 34 8.69 -5.40 -9.10
C GLN A 34 7.40 -5.98 -9.65
N LYS A 35 6.36 -6.10 -8.82
CA LYS A 35 5.04 -6.56 -9.27
C LYS A 35 4.44 -5.54 -10.23
N PRO A 36 4.09 -5.92 -11.48
CA PRO A 36 3.56 -4.97 -12.46
C PRO A 36 2.32 -4.23 -11.97
N GLN A 37 1.43 -4.88 -11.20
CA GLN A 37 0.24 -4.24 -10.64
C GLN A 37 0.59 -3.14 -9.64
N SER A 38 1.62 -3.35 -8.82
CA SER A 38 2.07 -2.39 -7.82
C SER A 38 2.62 -1.13 -8.48
N VAL A 39 3.46 -1.34 -9.51
CA VAL A 39 4.04 -0.25 -10.28
C VAL A 39 2.99 0.49 -11.09
N ALA A 40 2.13 -0.23 -11.83
CA ALA A 40 1.05 0.37 -12.62
C ALA A 40 0.12 1.22 -11.74
N THR A 41 -0.24 0.74 -10.56
CA THR A 41 -1.06 1.50 -9.61
C THR A 41 -0.37 2.80 -9.22
N ALA A 42 0.91 2.76 -8.84
CA ALA A 42 1.63 3.96 -8.43
C ALA A 42 1.84 4.97 -9.58
N LEU A 43 2.03 4.48 -10.82
CA LEU A 43 2.15 5.34 -12.00
C LEU A 43 0.82 6.01 -12.37
N LEU A 44 -0.32 5.32 -12.19
CA LEU A 44 -1.65 5.83 -12.53
C LEU A 44 -2.31 6.65 -11.41
N ASP A 45 -2.02 6.37 -10.14
CA ASP A 45 -2.62 7.02 -8.97
C ASP A 45 -1.97 8.37 -8.60
N GLN A 46 -1.21 8.99 -9.50
CA GLN A 46 -0.51 10.27 -9.28
C GLN A 46 0.50 10.26 -8.11
N THR A 47 0.94 9.11 -7.64
CA THR A 47 1.87 8.97 -6.50
C THR A 47 3.15 9.77 -6.73
N ILE A 48 3.69 9.79 -7.96
CA ILE A 48 4.87 10.58 -8.32
C ILE A 48 4.60 12.07 -8.16
N ASN A 49 3.45 12.58 -8.61
CA ASN A 49 3.11 14.00 -8.52
C ASN A 49 2.98 14.46 -7.07
N GLU A 50 2.34 13.66 -6.23
CA GLU A 50 2.17 13.94 -4.81
C GLU A 50 3.51 13.87 -4.06
N ALA A 51 4.29 12.81 -4.27
CA ALA A 51 5.60 12.65 -3.67
C ALA A 51 6.58 13.76 -4.10
N SER A 52 6.55 14.17 -5.38
CA SER A 52 7.35 15.26 -5.92
C SER A 52 7.00 16.58 -5.28
N LYS A 53 5.70 16.87 -5.14
CA LYS A 53 5.20 18.09 -4.47
C LYS A 53 5.68 18.15 -3.01
N GLU A 54 5.57 17.05 -2.28
CA GLU A 54 6.06 16.98 -0.90
C GLU A 54 7.58 17.10 -0.80
N ALA A 55 8.32 16.53 -1.76
CA ALA A 55 9.78 16.61 -1.82
C ALA A 55 10.29 17.98 -2.31
N GLY A 56 9.43 18.81 -2.91
CA GLY A 56 9.84 20.05 -3.56
C GLY A 56 10.64 19.83 -4.83
N VAL A 57 10.44 18.71 -5.53
CA VAL A 57 11.14 18.31 -6.75
C VAL A 57 10.19 18.36 -7.94
N ASP A 58 10.69 18.72 -9.12
CA ASP A 58 9.92 18.62 -10.36
C ASP A 58 9.54 17.16 -10.65
N PRO A 59 8.25 16.83 -10.94
CA PRO A 59 7.82 15.46 -11.20
C PRO A 59 8.61 14.76 -12.30
N SER A 60 9.05 15.49 -13.34
CA SER A 60 9.88 14.93 -14.42
C SER A 60 11.29 14.56 -14.00
N LYS A 61 11.74 15.04 -12.82
CA LYS A 61 13.06 14.78 -12.23
C LYS A 61 12.97 13.92 -10.96
N PHE A 62 11.77 13.44 -10.62
CA PHE A 62 11.60 12.63 -9.43
C PHE A 62 12.41 11.33 -9.56
N PRO A 63 13.22 10.96 -8.55
CA PRO A 63 14.04 9.76 -8.62
C PRO A 63 13.16 8.50 -8.60
N MET A 64 13.06 7.79 -9.73
CA MET A 64 12.24 6.57 -9.85
C MET A 64 12.64 5.51 -8.82
N LEU A 65 13.92 5.41 -8.46
CA LEU A 65 14.39 4.50 -7.42
C LEU A 65 13.70 4.75 -6.09
N SER A 66 13.40 6.01 -5.75
CA SER A 66 12.72 6.35 -4.49
C SER A 66 11.29 5.80 -4.43
N LEU A 67 10.58 5.83 -5.56
CA LEU A 67 9.26 5.22 -5.68
C LEU A 67 9.35 3.69 -5.62
N LEU A 68 10.29 3.10 -6.36
CA LEU A 68 10.42 1.65 -6.46
C LEU A 68 10.85 1.00 -5.14
N ASP A 69 11.75 1.62 -4.39
CA ASP A 69 12.13 1.16 -3.05
C ASP A 69 10.93 1.18 -2.09
N ALA A 70 10.10 2.22 -2.14
CA ALA A 70 8.88 2.29 -1.32
C ALA A 70 7.82 1.27 -1.76
N ILE A 71 7.64 1.04 -3.07
CA ILE A 71 6.77 -0.02 -3.60
C ILE A 71 7.28 -1.39 -3.14
N HIS A 72 8.58 -1.63 -3.25
CA HIS A 72 9.20 -2.87 -2.80
C HIS A 72 8.97 -3.10 -1.31
N ALA A 73 9.20 -2.09 -0.46
CA ALA A 73 8.95 -2.17 0.97
C ALA A 73 7.46 -2.46 1.28
N ARG A 74 6.53 -1.82 0.56
CA ARG A 74 5.09 -2.09 0.70
C ARG A 74 4.75 -3.53 0.29
N ASP A 75 5.32 -4.04 -0.78
CA ASP A 75 5.07 -5.40 -1.27
C ASP A 75 5.67 -6.49 -0.37
N GLN A 76 6.55 -6.09 0.57
CA GLN A 76 7.08 -6.90 1.67
C GLN A 76 6.35 -6.65 3.00
N ASP A 77 5.22 -5.94 2.98
CA ASP A 77 4.44 -5.59 4.18
C ASP A 77 5.24 -4.82 5.25
N LEU A 78 6.27 -4.06 4.84
CA LEU A 78 7.07 -3.24 5.75
C LEU A 78 6.47 -1.84 5.96
N ILE A 79 5.70 -1.36 4.98
CA ILE A 79 5.00 -0.07 5.06
C ILE A 79 3.57 -0.20 4.55
N THR A 80 2.69 0.69 5.02
CA THR A 80 1.31 0.78 4.54
C THR A 80 1.24 1.37 3.13
N ARG A 81 0.09 1.19 2.44
CA ARG A 81 -0.16 1.81 1.13
C ARG A 81 -0.02 3.33 1.22
N ASP A 82 -0.59 3.95 2.25
CA ASP A 82 -0.57 5.40 2.43
C ASP A 82 0.84 5.93 2.73
N GLY A 83 1.72 5.07 3.24
CA GLY A 83 3.12 5.38 3.48
C GLY A 83 3.96 5.52 2.21
N VAL A 84 3.54 4.93 1.07
CA VAL A 84 4.35 4.92 -0.16
C VAL A 84 4.70 6.33 -0.63
N THR A 85 3.72 7.22 -0.75
CA THR A 85 3.93 8.61 -1.18
C THR A 85 4.89 9.34 -0.25
N LYS A 86 4.61 9.27 1.06
CA LYS A 86 5.42 9.98 2.07
C LYS A 86 6.85 9.48 2.14
N ILE A 87 7.04 8.18 2.17
CA ILE A 87 8.37 7.55 2.20
C ILE A 87 9.13 7.86 0.91
N SER A 88 8.49 7.78 -0.26
CA SER A 88 9.12 8.14 -1.54
C SER A 88 9.60 9.59 -1.55
N SER A 89 8.83 10.53 -0.98
CA SER A 89 9.21 11.95 -0.92
C SER A 89 10.43 12.19 -0.02
N LEU A 90 10.49 11.53 1.13
CA LEU A 90 11.63 11.60 2.04
C LEU A 90 12.89 10.98 1.43
N HIS A 91 12.71 9.81 0.79
CA HIS A 91 13.77 9.08 0.12
C HIS A 91 14.37 9.89 -1.05
N ALA A 92 13.55 10.61 -1.82
CA ALA A 92 13.99 11.45 -2.91
C ALA A 92 14.90 12.61 -2.46
N ASN A 93 14.73 13.09 -1.23
CA ASN A 93 15.52 14.16 -0.63
C ASN A 93 16.81 13.68 0.06
N TYR A 94 17.02 12.37 0.15
CA TYR A 94 18.22 11.82 0.77
C TYR A 94 19.34 11.64 -0.28
N SER A 95 20.26 12.58 -0.35
CA SER A 95 21.25 12.70 -1.44
C SER A 95 22.13 11.47 -1.69
N ASP A 96 22.41 10.70 -0.66
CA ASP A 96 23.33 9.55 -0.74
C ASP A 96 22.62 8.19 -0.86
N ILE A 97 21.29 8.17 -0.92
CA ILE A 97 20.51 6.94 -0.89
C ILE A 97 20.83 6.02 -2.09
N HIS A 98 21.12 6.62 -3.25
CA HIS A 98 21.48 5.85 -4.45
C HIS A 98 22.83 5.12 -4.35
N LYS A 99 23.66 5.49 -3.38
CA LYS A 99 24.96 4.83 -3.10
C LYS A 99 24.82 3.68 -2.12
N MET A 100 23.68 3.57 -1.45
CA MET A 100 23.43 2.51 -0.47
C MET A 100 22.97 1.23 -1.15
N PRO A 101 23.43 0.05 -0.69
CA PRO A 101 22.87 -1.22 -1.13
C PRO A 101 21.39 -1.34 -0.69
N LEU A 102 20.60 -2.11 -1.45
CA LEU A 102 19.15 -2.30 -1.22
C LEU A 102 18.81 -2.53 0.25
N LYS A 103 19.54 -3.43 0.92
CA LYS A 103 19.27 -3.74 2.34
C LYS A 103 19.28 -2.48 3.21
N GLN A 104 20.27 -1.60 3.04
CA GLN A 104 20.37 -0.37 3.85
C GLN A 104 19.26 0.61 3.52
N ARG A 105 18.84 0.70 2.22
CA ARG A 105 17.72 1.53 1.80
C ARG A 105 16.41 1.05 2.42
N ILE A 106 16.18 -0.27 2.43
CA ILE A 106 14.98 -0.87 3.04
C ILE A 106 14.99 -0.72 4.57
N ASP A 107 16.13 -0.90 5.23
CA ASP A 107 16.26 -0.66 6.67
C ASP A 107 15.96 0.81 7.02
N TRP A 108 16.45 1.76 6.22
CA TRP A 108 16.13 3.18 6.36
C TRP A 108 14.62 3.44 6.19
N ILE A 109 13.99 2.87 5.15
CA ILE A 109 12.54 3.00 4.90
C ILE A 109 11.75 2.51 6.11
N ARG A 110 12.11 1.35 6.66
CA ARG A 110 11.43 0.79 7.84
C ARG A 110 11.51 1.75 9.03
N LEU A 111 12.69 2.29 9.31
CA LEU A 111 12.87 3.27 10.40
C LEU A 111 12.00 4.53 10.20
N GLN A 112 11.91 5.05 8.96
CA GLN A 112 11.05 6.19 8.67
C GLN A 112 9.57 5.83 8.83
N ALA A 113 9.15 4.65 8.39
CA ALA A 113 7.78 4.18 8.51
C ALA A 113 7.37 4.02 9.98
N GLU A 114 8.25 3.47 10.83
CA GLU A 114 8.03 3.37 12.27
C GLU A 114 7.87 4.76 12.91
N ALA A 115 8.76 5.69 12.59
CA ALA A 115 8.73 7.06 13.13
C ALA A 115 7.46 7.85 12.72
N LEU A 116 6.90 7.55 11.54
CA LEU A 116 5.75 8.25 10.96
C LEU A 116 4.42 7.52 11.12
N GLY A 117 4.42 6.31 11.70
CA GLY A 117 3.21 5.53 11.90
C GLY A 117 2.68 4.84 10.62
N PHE A 118 3.54 4.60 9.63
CA PHE A 118 3.20 3.90 8.39
C PHE A 118 3.52 2.40 8.42
N VAL A 119 3.72 1.83 9.60
CA VAL A 119 3.90 0.38 9.75
C VAL A 119 2.53 -0.30 9.72
N PRO A 120 2.37 -1.40 8.96
CA PRO A 120 1.13 -2.16 8.99
C PRO A 120 0.80 -2.65 10.40
N ALA A 121 -0.48 -2.57 10.77
CA ALA A 121 -0.93 -3.09 12.05
C ALA A 121 -0.78 -4.61 12.09
N ASP A 122 -0.38 -5.14 13.23
CA ASP A 122 -0.35 -6.57 13.48
C ASP A 122 -1.75 -7.19 13.32
N GLU A 123 -1.83 -8.39 12.77
CA GLU A 123 -3.10 -9.07 12.50
C GLU A 123 -3.93 -9.29 13.79
N SER A 124 -3.28 -9.42 14.95
CA SER A 124 -3.94 -9.51 16.25
C SER A 124 -4.67 -8.21 16.62
N ILE A 125 -4.06 -7.05 16.33
CA ILE A 125 -4.66 -5.73 16.53
C ILE A 125 -5.86 -5.55 15.59
N VAL A 126 -5.70 -5.94 14.32
CA VAL A 126 -6.80 -5.91 13.34
C VAL A 126 -7.96 -6.78 13.80
N SER A 127 -7.66 -8.00 14.27
CA SER A 127 -8.69 -8.94 14.77
C SER A 127 -9.44 -8.40 15.97
N SER A 128 -8.76 -7.79 16.94
CA SER A 128 -9.39 -7.17 18.12
C SER A 128 -10.32 -6.03 17.73
N ILE A 129 -9.90 -5.13 16.83
CA ILE A 129 -10.72 -4.02 16.36
C ILE A 129 -11.93 -4.52 15.55
N VAL A 130 -11.74 -5.54 14.71
CA VAL A 130 -12.86 -6.19 14.00
C VAL A 130 -13.87 -6.76 14.96
N GLU A 131 -13.42 -7.45 16.00
CA GLU A 131 -14.30 -8.02 17.03
C GLU A 131 -15.12 -6.94 17.74
N GLU A 132 -14.49 -5.86 18.19
CA GLU A 132 -15.17 -4.72 18.81
C GLU A 132 -16.24 -4.13 17.88
N VAL A 133 -15.89 -3.85 16.62
CA VAL A 133 -16.80 -3.26 15.64
C VAL A 133 -17.97 -4.20 15.34
N VAL A 134 -17.75 -5.50 15.23
CA VAL A 134 -18.82 -6.50 15.02
C VAL A 134 -19.75 -6.54 16.24
N LEU A 135 -19.21 -6.58 17.47
CA LEU A 135 -19.99 -6.58 18.72
C LEU A 135 -20.85 -5.31 18.87
N GLU A 136 -20.30 -4.15 18.57
CA GLU A 136 -21.05 -2.88 18.62
C GLU A 136 -22.18 -2.81 17.56
N ASN A 137 -22.08 -3.57 16.49
CA ASN A 137 -23.04 -3.56 15.38
C ASN A 137 -23.79 -4.89 15.21
N MET A 138 -24.00 -5.64 16.29
CA MET A 138 -24.65 -6.97 16.26
C MET A 138 -26.05 -6.94 15.62
N SER A 139 -26.84 -5.89 15.83
CA SER A 139 -28.14 -5.75 15.17
C SER A 139 -28.02 -5.66 13.64
N LEU A 140 -27.08 -4.85 13.14
CA LEU A 140 -26.81 -4.72 11.70
C LEU A 140 -26.29 -6.04 11.11
N VAL A 141 -25.43 -6.75 11.87
CA VAL A 141 -24.91 -8.06 11.46
C VAL A 141 -26.03 -9.08 11.43
N GLY A 142 -26.91 -9.10 12.43
CA GLY A 142 -28.09 -9.98 12.48
C GLY A 142 -29.07 -9.76 11.34
N GLU A 143 -29.32 -8.51 10.96
CA GLU A 143 -30.25 -8.15 9.89
C GLU A 143 -29.70 -8.41 8.48
N ARG A 144 -28.40 -8.17 8.25
CA ARG A 144 -27.80 -8.13 6.92
C ARG A 144 -26.80 -9.24 6.63
N GLY A 145 -26.38 -10.00 7.62
CA GLY A 145 -25.38 -11.05 7.47
C GLY A 145 -24.09 -10.53 6.81
N GLU A 146 -23.62 -11.22 5.79
CA GLU A 146 -22.41 -10.83 5.05
C GLU A 146 -22.55 -9.48 4.31
N ASN A 147 -23.77 -8.98 4.05
CA ASN A 147 -23.96 -7.66 3.45
C ASN A 147 -23.62 -6.50 4.40
N SER A 148 -23.37 -6.78 5.68
CA SER A 148 -22.85 -5.79 6.64
C SER A 148 -21.36 -5.51 6.48
N ILE A 149 -20.60 -6.33 5.72
CA ILE A 149 -19.15 -6.18 5.56
C ILE A 149 -18.78 -4.78 5.03
N GLY A 150 -19.47 -4.28 4.00
CA GLY A 150 -19.18 -2.97 3.42
C GLY A 150 -19.25 -1.82 4.44
N PRO A 151 -20.38 -1.62 5.13
CA PRO A 151 -20.51 -0.63 6.20
C PRO A 151 -19.50 -0.80 7.35
N LEU A 152 -19.25 -2.03 7.79
CA LEU A 152 -18.33 -2.32 8.89
C LEU A 152 -16.86 -2.11 8.49
N MET A 153 -16.52 -2.38 7.23
CA MET A 153 -15.19 -2.14 6.67
C MET A 153 -14.74 -0.68 6.88
N GLY A 154 -15.63 0.29 6.59
CA GLY A 154 -15.35 1.70 6.78
C GLY A 154 -15.06 2.05 8.24
N GLN A 155 -15.80 1.47 9.19
CA GLN A 155 -15.59 1.69 10.63
C GLN A 155 -14.26 1.10 11.11
N VAL A 156 -13.94 -0.13 10.69
CA VAL A 156 -12.67 -0.79 11.03
C VAL A 156 -11.48 0.00 10.47
N MET A 157 -11.52 0.34 9.18
CA MET A 157 -10.43 1.11 8.54
C MET A 157 -10.22 2.47 9.20
N LYS A 158 -11.31 3.15 9.61
CA LYS A 158 -11.21 4.41 10.35
C LYS A 158 -10.52 4.25 11.71
N ARG A 159 -10.81 3.18 12.46
CA ARG A 159 -10.17 2.89 13.76
C ARG A 159 -8.70 2.50 13.62
N LEU A 160 -8.37 1.80 12.54
CA LEU A 160 -7.00 1.43 12.21
C LEU A 160 -6.16 2.59 11.63
N GLY A 161 -6.79 3.75 11.33
CA GLY A 161 -6.09 4.90 10.77
C GLY A 161 -5.37 4.62 9.45
N GLY A 162 -5.85 3.64 8.66
CA GLY A 162 -5.17 3.21 7.43
C GLY A 162 -4.00 2.24 7.64
N ALA A 163 -3.72 1.83 8.88
CA ALA A 163 -2.58 0.94 9.20
C ALA A 163 -2.79 -0.54 8.85
N ALA A 164 -3.83 -0.90 8.08
CA ALA A 164 -4.06 -2.27 7.66
C ALA A 164 -4.47 -2.37 6.19
N ASP A 165 -4.07 -3.48 5.54
CA ASP A 165 -4.53 -3.79 4.19
C ASP A 165 -6.03 -4.14 4.20
N GLY A 166 -6.80 -3.49 3.32
CA GLY A 166 -8.24 -3.73 3.21
C GLY A 166 -8.60 -5.18 2.89
N LYS A 167 -7.74 -5.96 2.24
CA LYS A 167 -7.98 -7.38 2.00
C LYS A 167 -7.87 -8.19 3.28
N VAL A 168 -6.91 -7.87 4.14
CA VAL A 168 -6.75 -8.52 5.46
C VAL A 168 -7.96 -8.21 6.33
N VAL A 169 -8.36 -6.94 6.42
CA VAL A 169 -9.56 -6.52 7.17
C VAL A 169 -10.81 -7.22 6.63
N SER A 170 -11.00 -7.27 5.31
CA SER A 170 -12.14 -7.94 4.69
C SER A 170 -12.21 -9.43 4.99
N ARG A 171 -11.06 -10.12 4.99
CA ARG A 171 -10.97 -11.53 5.34
C ARG A 171 -11.39 -11.77 6.79
N ILE A 172 -10.80 -11.02 7.73
CA ILE A 172 -11.09 -11.17 9.16
C ILE A 172 -12.55 -10.83 9.47
N LEU A 173 -13.11 -9.76 8.87
CA LEU A 173 -14.53 -9.42 8.99
C LEU A 173 -15.44 -10.54 8.52
N LYS A 174 -15.16 -11.15 7.36
CA LYS A 174 -15.94 -12.29 6.85
C LYS A 174 -15.90 -13.47 7.79
N GLU A 175 -14.72 -13.82 8.27
CA GLU A 175 -14.53 -14.94 9.22
C GLU A 175 -15.30 -14.68 10.52
N LYS A 176 -15.22 -13.47 11.08
CA LYS A 176 -15.90 -13.11 12.32
C LYS A 176 -17.42 -13.09 12.16
N ILE A 177 -17.95 -12.49 11.11
CA ILE A 177 -19.40 -12.46 10.84
C ILE A 177 -19.94 -13.89 10.66
N ARG A 178 -19.24 -14.73 9.87
CA ARG A 178 -19.65 -16.13 9.69
C ARG A 178 -19.64 -16.94 10.98
N SER A 179 -18.70 -16.70 11.88
CA SER A 179 -18.66 -17.41 13.18
C SER A 179 -19.82 -16.99 14.06
N THR A 180 -20.27 -15.74 13.99
CA THR A 180 -21.41 -15.24 14.78
C THR A 180 -22.76 -15.92 14.41
N PHE A 181 -22.90 -16.46 13.20
CA PHE A 181 -24.12 -17.18 12.76
C PHE A 181 -24.02 -18.70 12.90
N LYS A 182 -22.91 -19.23 13.41
CA LYS A 182 -22.75 -20.68 13.59
C LYS A 182 -23.04 -21.14 15.04
N GLU A 183 -23.28 -20.20 15.94
CA GLU A 183 -23.77 -20.45 17.29
C GLU A 183 -25.30 -20.32 17.33
#